data_bac310319638ba3e47a7d689099c1767
#
_entry.id   bac310319638ba3e47a7d689099c1767
#
_cell.length_a   1.000
_cell.length_b   1.000
_cell.length_c   1.000
_cell.angle_alpha   90.00
_cell.angle_beta   90.00
_cell.angle_gamma   90.00
#
_symmetry.space_group_name_H-M   'P 1'
#
loop_
_entity.id
_entity.type
_entity.pdbx_description
1 polymer ?
#
loop_
_entity_poly.entity_id
_entity_poly.type
_entity_poly.pdbx_seq_one_letter_code
_entity_poly.pdbx_strand_id
1 'polypeptide(L)'
;ANLCGAYLRGANLRGANLCGADLRGANLCGAYLRGADLRGANLCGAYLRGANLCGAYLRGANLRGANLCGANLCGADLRDANLPDLTFVILGEKYFISITNGEYVRAGCQNHTVEEWRKYSKQEIAEMDGRKALKFYPRLLSIIDFYLGAGEWPDWVKNDGEE
;
A
#
# COMPACT_ATOMS: atom_id res chain seq x y z
N ALA A 1 -12.55 11.85 19.32
CA ALA A 1 -13.43 12.51 18.36
C ALA A 1 -14.29 11.48 17.64
N ASN A 2 -15.53 11.81 17.38
CA ASN A 2 -16.44 10.95 16.62
C ASN A 2 -16.57 11.51 15.20
N LEU A 3 -15.91 10.82 14.25
CA LEU A 3 -15.94 11.18 12.83
C LEU A 3 -16.53 10.04 11.99
N CYS A 4 -17.37 9.22 12.62
CA CYS A 4 -18.01 8.08 11.97
C CYS A 4 -18.79 8.55 10.73
N GLY A 5 -18.49 7.95 9.55
CA GLY A 5 -19.12 8.29 8.29
C GLY A 5 -18.77 9.68 7.74
N ALA A 6 -17.80 10.39 8.31
CA ALA A 6 -17.44 11.73 7.86
C ALA A 6 -16.91 11.76 6.42
N TYR A 7 -17.23 12.84 5.69
CA TYR A 7 -16.69 13.08 4.36
C TYR A 7 -15.40 13.90 4.44
N LEU A 8 -14.27 13.21 4.36
CA LEU A 8 -12.94 13.82 4.46
C LEU A 8 -12.10 13.56 3.20
N ARG A 9 -12.77 13.35 2.07
CA ARG A 9 -12.11 13.08 0.79
C ARG A 9 -11.18 14.24 0.43
N GLY A 10 -9.92 13.90 0.16
CA GLY A 10 -8.90 14.89 -0.19
C GLY A 10 -8.51 15.84 0.93
N ALA A 11 -9.01 15.64 2.14
CA ALA A 11 -8.71 16.54 3.26
C ALA A 11 -7.23 16.55 3.60
N ASN A 12 -6.73 17.72 3.98
CA ASN A 12 -5.36 17.86 4.48
C ASN A 12 -5.33 17.68 6.00
N LEU A 13 -4.94 16.48 6.41
CA LEU A 13 -4.86 16.08 7.81
C LEU A 13 -3.41 15.76 8.22
N ARG A 14 -2.45 16.37 7.55
CA ARG A 14 -1.04 16.18 7.85
C ARG A 14 -0.74 16.54 9.29
N GLY A 15 -0.10 15.62 10.00
CA GLY A 15 0.25 15.80 11.40
C GLY A 15 -0.92 15.94 12.36
N ALA A 16 -2.16 15.70 11.90
CA ALA A 16 -3.34 15.81 12.75
C ALA A 16 -3.31 14.79 13.88
N ASN A 17 -3.80 15.18 15.05
CA ASN A 17 -3.95 14.27 16.17
C ASN A 17 -5.36 13.65 16.13
N LEU A 18 -5.42 12.39 15.68
CA LEU A 18 -6.65 11.59 15.59
C LEU A 18 -6.54 10.34 16.48
N CYS A 19 -5.68 10.41 17.50
CA CYS A 19 -5.48 9.31 18.43
C CYS A 19 -6.82 8.90 19.08
N GLY A 20 -7.16 7.61 18.96
CA GLY A 20 -8.41 7.07 19.50
C GLY A 20 -9.68 7.53 18.80
N ALA A 21 -9.59 8.25 17.69
CA ALA A 21 -10.76 8.76 16.98
C ALA A 21 -11.61 7.62 16.40
N ASP A 22 -12.91 7.84 16.34
CA ASP A 22 -13.84 6.94 15.66
C ASP A 22 -14.05 7.44 14.23
N LEU A 23 -13.44 6.71 13.29
CA LEU A 23 -13.50 7.01 11.85
C LEU A 23 -14.17 5.88 11.07
N ARG A 24 -15.00 5.08 11.74
CA ARG A 24 -15.70 3.97 11.07
C ARG A 24 -16.49 4.48 9.87
N GLY A 25 -16.29 3.83 8.72
CA GLY A 25 -17.00 4.18 7.49
C GLY A 25 -16.70 5.57 6.94
N ALA A 26 -15.75 6.30 7.51
CA ALA A 26 -15.37 7.63 7.00
C ALA A 26 -14.79 7.55 5.59
N ASN A 27 -15.08 8.54 4.78
CA ASN A 27 -14.51 8.66 3.44
C ASN A 27 -13.24 9.53 3.48
N LEU A 28 -12.09 8.87 3.45
CA LEU A 28 -10.77 9.50 3.45
C LEU A 28 -10.04 9.27 2.12
N CYS A 29 -10.77 8.99 1.05
CA CYS A 29 -10.17 8.76 -0.27
C CYS A 29 -9.31 9.95 -0.67
N GLY A 30 -8.05 9.69 -1.02
CA GLY A 30 -7.10 10.72 -1.44
C GLY A 30 -6.71 11.70 -0.34
N ALA A 31 -7.07 11.47 0.91
CA ALA A 31 -6.72 12.36 2.01
C ALA A 31 -5.21 12.37 2.29
N TYR A 32 -4.70 13.49 2.77
CA TYR A 32 -3.31 13.66 3.16
C TYR A 32 -3.19 13.45 4.66
N LEU A 33 -2.68 12.29 5.06
CA LEU A 33 -2.52 11.88 6.45
C LEU A 33 -1.04 11.69 6.84
N ARG A 34 -0.13 12.29 6.08
CA ARG A 34 1.30 12.18 6.35
C ARG A 34 1.62 12.64 7.77
N GLY A 35 2.25 11.75 8.55
CA GLY A 35 2.63 12.04 9.93
C GLY A 35 1.45 12.19 10.90
N ALA A 36 0.23 11.89 10.48
CA ALA A 36 -0.94 11.97 11.36
C ALA A 36 -0.86 10.92 12.47
N ASP A 37 -1.36 11.26 13.64
CA ASP A 37 -1.45 10.34 14.78
C ASP A 37 -2.81 9.65 14.79
N LEU A 38 -2.84 8.39 14.39
CA LEU A 38 -4.03 7.55 14.35
C LEU A 38 -3.92 6.38 15.33
N ARG A 39 -3.07 6.50 16.35
CA ARG A 39 -2.89 5.43 17.32
C ARG A 39 -4.21 5.09 17.99
N GLY A 40 -4.55 3.80 17.99
CA GLY A 40 -5.81 3.31 18.57
C GLY A 40 -7.08 3.78 17.89
N ALA A 41 -7.00 4.46 16.74
CA ALA A 41 -8.16 4.92 16.01
C ALA A 41 -8.95 3.73 15.44
N ASN A 42 -10.26 3.89 15.36
CA ASN A 42 -11.14 2.90 14.74
C ASN A 42 -11.47 3.32 13.31
N LEU A 43 -10.86 2.64 12.36
CA LEU A 43 -11.04 2.87 10.92
C LEU A 43 -11.79 1.72 10.24
N CYS A 44 -12.54 0.93 10.99
CA CYS A 44 -13.31 -0.19 10.44
C CYS A 44 -14.20 0.29 9.29
N GLY A 45 -14.07 -0.37 8.13
CA GLY A 45 -14.88 -0.04 6.96
C GLY A 45 -14.61 1.33 6.35
N ALA A 46 -13.57 2.04 6.78
CA ALA A 46 -13.22 3.35 6.21
C ALA A 46 -12.73 3.24 4.78
N TYR A 47 -12.93 4.30 4.00
CA TYR A 47 -12.45 4.40 2.63
C TYR A 47 -11.17 5.23 2.61
N LEU A 48 -10.04 4.57 2.34
CA LEU A 48 -8.71 5.19 2.30
C LEU A 48 -8.04 5.03 0.95
N ARG A 49 -8.82 4.80 -0.10
CA ARG A 49 -8.29 4.62 -1.46
C ARG A 49 -7.45 5.81 -1.86
N GLY A 50 -6.20 5.55 -2.22
CA GLY A 50 -5.25 6.58 -2.64
C GLY A 50 -4.83 7.56 -1.54
N ALA A 51 -5.17 7.30 -0.28
CA ALA A 51 -4.76 8.17 0.82
C ALA A 51 -3.25 8.12 1.05
N ASN A 52 -2.67 9.24 1.46
CA ASN A 52 -1.26 9.31 1.80
C ASN A 52 -1.08 9.16 3.31
N LEU A 53 -0.67 7.98 3.74
CA LEU A 53 -0.40 7.63 5.14
C LEU A 53 1.10 7.57 5.44
N CYS A 54 1.91 8.22 4.61
CA CYS A 54 3.36 8.20 4.73
C CYS A 54 3.79 8.69 6.12
N GLY A 55 4.52 7.87 6.86
CA GLY A 55 4.98 8.20 8.21
C GLY A 55 3.88 8.36 9.25
N ALA A 56 2.65 7.97 8.96
CA ALA A 56 1.55 8.04 9.92
C ALA A 56 1.74 7.05 11.07
N TYR A 57 1.22 7.39 12.24
CA TYR A 57 1.25 6.53 13.41
C TYR A 57 -0.08 5.78 13.52
N LEU A 58 -0.06 4.48 13.23
CA LEU A 58 -1.25 3.61 13.24
C LEU A 58 -1.16 2.49 14.28
N ARG A 59 -0.28 2.64 15.26
CA ARG A 59 -0.13 1.62 16.30
C ARG A 59 -1.45 1.34 16.99
N GLY A 60 -1.85 0.07 16.97
CA GLY A 60 -3.10 -0.37 17.57
C GLY A 60 -4.38 0.09 16.87
N ALA A 61 -4.27 0.73 15.71
CA ALA A 61 -5.44 1.15 14.93
C ALA A 61 -6.19 -0.05 14.38
N ASN A 62 -7.49 0.06 14.27
CA ASN A 62 -8.33 -0.97 13.69
C ASN A 62 -8.75 -0.58 12.27
N LEU A 63 -8.17 -1.27 11.29
CA LEU A 63 -8.43 -1.04 9.86
C LEU A 63 -9.23 -2.19 9.24
N ARG A 64 -9.88 -2.99 10.06
CA ARG A 64 -10.63 -4.15 9.58
C ARG A 64 -11.71 -3.71 8.59
N GLY A 65 -11.72 -4.35 7.42
CA GLY A 65 -12.68 -4.05 6.36
C GLY A 65 -12.46 -2.70 5.66
N ALA A 66 -11.41 -1.97 6.00
CA ALA A 66 -11.08 -0.71 5.32
C ALA A 66 -10.60 -0.94 3.89
N ASN A 67 -10.89 0.01 3.01
CA ASN A 67 -10.35 -0.02 1.65
C ASN A 67 -9.08 0.84 1.59
N LEU A 68 -7.93 0.18 1.51
CA LEU A 68 -6.62 0.82 1.41
C LEU A 68 -6.05 0.76 -0.02
N CYS A 69 -6.86 0.42 -1.02
CA CYS A 69 -6.39 0.28 -2.40
C CYS A 69 -5.59 1.52 -2.84
N GLY A 70 -4.33 1.31 -3.17
CA GLY A 70 -3.44 2.36 -3.64
C GLY A 70 -2.98 3.35 -2.57
N ALA A 71 -3.32 3.15 -1.31
CA ALA A 71 -2.85 4.01 -0.23
C ALA A 71 -1.33 3.91 -0.07
N ASN A 72 -0.69 5.02 0.30
CA ASN A 72 0.74 5.05 0.55
C ASN A 72 1.02 4.84 2.04
N LEU A 73 1.53 3.67 2.39
CA LEU A 73 1.87 3.28 3.76
C LEU A 73 3.37 3.39 4.07
N CYS A 74 4.12 4.08 3.21
CA CYS A 74 5.58 4.18 3.34
C CYS A 74 5.97 4.80 4.68
N GLY A 75 6.76 4.06 5.47
CA GLY A 75 7.23 4.53 6.78
C GLY A 75 6.15 4.62 7.85
N ALA A 76 4.93 4.17 7.59
CA ALA A 76 3.88 4.17 8.61
C ALA A 76 4.17 3.15 9.73
N ASP A 77 3.83 3.51 10.95
CA ASP A 77 3.93 2.60 12.10
C ASP A 77 2.65 1.80 12.24
N LEU A 78 2.69 0.54 11.82
CA LEU A 78 1.54 -0.36 11.80
C LEU A 78 1.60 -1.41 12.92
N ARG A 79 2.44 -1.23 13.92
CA ARG A 79 2.56 -2.20 15.01
C ARG A 79 1.21 -2.39 15.70
N ASP A 80 0.85 -3.65 15.90
CA ASP A 80 -0.41 -4.04 16.55
C ASP A 80 -1.67 -3.53 15.86
N ALA A 81 -1.56 -3.01 14.63
CA ALA A 81 -2.72 -2.60 13.84
C ALA A 81 -3.42 -3.82 13.23
N ASN A 82 -4.74 -3.77 13.18
CA ASN A 82 -5.53 -4.76 12.46
C ASN A 82 -5.70 -4.29 11.01
N LEU A 83 -5.03 -4.97 10.09
CA LEU A 83 -5.07 -4.63 8.67
C LEU A 83 -6.22 -5.33 7.95
N PRO A 84 -6.73 -4.76 6.84
CA PRO A 84 -7.71 -5.44 6.00
C PRO A 84 -7.16 -6.73 5.41
N ASP A 85 -8.05 -7.59 4.92
CA ASP A 85 -7.65 -8.82 4.24
C ASP A 85 -6.77 -8.51 3.03
N LEU A 86 -5.80 -9.37 2.76
CA LEU A 86 -4.86 -9.27 1.63
C LEU A 86 -4.09 -7.94 1.59
N THR A 87 -3.85 -7.35 2.76
CA THR A 87 -3.02 -6.15 2.91
C THR A 87 -1.76 -6.52 3.68
N PHE A 88 -0.60 -6.26 3.06
CA PHE A 88 0.71 -6.65 3.58
C PHE A 88 1.71 -5.52 3.40
N VAL A 89 2.56 -5.31 4.39
CA VAL A 89 3.73 -4.44 4.29
C VAL A 89 4.97 -5.31 4.43
N ILE A 90 5.83 -5.27 3.42
CA ILE A 90 7.01 -6.14 3.32
C ILE A 90 8.26 -5.28 3.54
N LEU A 91 8.97 -5.56 4.62
CA LEU A 91 10.20 -4.86 5.00
C LEU A 91 11.43 -5.67 4.63
N GLY A 92 12.58 -5.01 4.56
CA GLY A 92 13.87 -5.67 4.32
C GLY A 92 14.23 -5.87 2.87
N GLU A 93 13.35 -5.48 1.94
CA GLU A 93 13.64 -5.53 0.51
C GLU A 93 14.28 -4.21 0.04
N LYS A 94 14.80 -4.23 -1.18
CA LYS A 94 15.48 -3.07 -1.78
C LYS A 94 14.58 -1.84 -1.89
N TYR A 95 13.29 -2.07 -2.15
CA TYR A 95 12.27 -1.03 -2.18
C TYR A 95 11.26 -1.30 -1.08
N PHE A 96 10.61 -0.23 -0.60
CA PHE A 96 9.41 -0.39 0.23
C PHE A 96 8.33 -1.06 -0.60
N ILE A 97 7.75 -2.15 -0.07
CA ILE A 97 6.69 -2.89 -0.76
C ILE A 97 5.46 -2.96 0.12
N SER A 98 4.31 -2.64 -0.46
CA SER A 98 3.02 -2.88 0.17
C SER A 98 2.03 -3.44 -0.84
N ILE A 99 1.21 -4.37 -0.36
CA ILE A 99 0.07 -4.91 -1.11
C ILE A 99 -1.17 -4.44 -0.39
N THR A 100 -2.05 -3.74 -1.09
CA THR A 100 -3.26 -3.19 -0.48
C THR A 100 -4.50 -3.85 -1.05
N ASN A 101 -5.26 -4.51 -0.18
CA ASN A 101 -6.52 -5.22 -0.49
C ASN A 101 -6.39 -6.23 -1.64
N GLY A 102 -5.19 -6.81 -1.82
CA GLY A 102 -4.92 -7.81 -2.86
C GLY A 102 -4.94 -7.27 -4.28
N GLU A 103 -5.07 -5.98 -4.48
CA GLU A 103 -5.29 -5.38 -5.80
C GLU A 103 -4.13 -4.51 -6.25
N TYR A 104 -3.61 -3.64 -5.38
CA TYR A 104 -2.51 -2.73 -5.70
C TYR A 104 -1.23 -3.16 -5.03
N VAL A 105 -0.11 -3.01 -5.74
CA VAL A 105 1.23 -3.26 -5.22
C VAL A 105 2.06 -2.01 -5.41
N ARG A 106 2.64 -1.53 -4.32
CA ARG A 106 3.60 -0.44 -4.34
C ARG A 106 5.01 -1.01 -4.19
N ALA A 107 5.90 -0.56 -5.07
CA ALA A 107 7.33 -0.83 -4.94
C ALA A 107 8.06 0.51 -5.06
N GLY A 108 8.61 0.99 -3.96
CA GLY A 108 9.16 2.34 -3.89
C GLY A 108 8.07 3.39 -4.14
N CYS A 109 8.29 4.23 -5.15
CA CYS A 109 7.31 5.26 -5.55
C CYS A 109 6.33 4.79 -6.62
N GLN A 110 6.53 3.58 -7.17
CA GLN A 110 5.65 3.01 -8.19
C GLN A 110 4.49 2.27 -7.57
N ASN A 111 3.27 2.62 -7.94
CA ASN A 111 2.06 2.01 -7.43
C ASN A 111 1.15 1.60 -8.58
N HIS A 112 0.99 0.30 -8.79
CA HIS A 112 0.24 -0.27 -9.91
C HIS A 112 -0.55 -1.48 -9.45
N THR A 113 -1.56 -1.87 -10.24
CA THR A 113 -2.32 -3.09 -9.94
C THR A 113 -1.43 -4.32 -10.13
N VAL A 114 -1.83 -5.43 -9.49
CA VAL A 114 -1.17 -6.72 -9.69
C VAL A 114 -1.12 -7.09 -11.16
N GLU A 115 -2.23 -6.89 -11.87
CA GLU A 115 -2.33 -7.19 -13.31
C GLU A 115 -1.33 -6.38 -14.13
N GLU A 116 -1.22 -5.08 -13.86
CA GLU A 116 -0.25 -4.20 -14.52
C GLU A 116 1.18 -4.64 -14.25
N TRP A 117 1.52 -4.97 -12.98
CA TRP A 117 2.86 -5.43 -12.63
C TRP A 117 3.25 -6.71 -13.38
N ARG A 118 2.30 -7.57 -13.69
CA ARG A 118 2.56 -8.85 -14.38
C ARG A 118 2.71 -8.70 -15.90
N LYS A 119 2.46 -7.53 -16.47
CA LYS A 119 2.43 -7.29 -17.91
C LYS A 119 3.46 -6.29 -18.42
N TYR A 120 4.27 -5.69 -17.55
CA TYR A 120 5.23 -4.67 -17.98
C TYR A 120 6.30 -5.23 -18.92
N SER A 121 6.64 -4.43 -19.93
CA SER A 121 7.77 -4.70 -20.82
C SER A 121 9.09 -4.39 -20.11
N LYS A 122 10.18 -4.93 -20.64
CA LYS A 122 11.53 -4.65 -20.14
C LYS A 122 11.82 -3.14 -20.15
N GLN A 123 11.42 -2.44 -21.23
CA GLN A 123 11.61 -1.01 -21.36
C GLN A 123 10.83 -0.23 -20.30
N GLU A 124 9.58 -0.57 -20.06
CA GLU A 124 8.74 0.09 -19.05
C GLU A 124 9.34 -0.04 -17.65
N ILE A 125 9.85 -1.22 -17.31
CA ILE A 125 10.52 -1.44 -16.02
C ILE A 125 11.83 -0.64 -15.93
N ALA A 126 12.62 -0.62 -17.01
CA ALA A 126 13.86 0.16 -17.05
C ALA A 126 13.61 1.66 -16.87
N GLU A 127 12.51 2.17 -17.39
CA GLU A 127 12.13 3.57 -17.24
C GLU A 127 11.79 3.97 -15.80
N MET A 128 11.43 3.00 -14.95
CA MET A 128 11.11 3.26 -13.54
C MET A 128 12.36 3.60 -12.71
N ASP A 129 13.40 2.76 -12.77
CA ASP A 129 14.64 2.94 -12.02
C ASP A 129 15.82 2.19 -12.65
N GLY A 130 15.88 2.13 -13.96
CA GLY A 130 16.99 1.56 -14.70
C GLY A 130 17.29 0.10 -14.35
N ARG A 131 18.59 -0.21 -14.24
CA ARG A 131 19.07 -1.57 -13.93
C ARG A 131 18.59 -2.09 -12.59
N LYS A 132 18.41 -1.22 -11.62
CA LYS A 132 17.93 -1.59 -10.28
C LYS A 132 16.53 -2.20 -10.36
N ALA A 133 15.64 -1.54 -11.10
CA ALA A 133 14.28 -2.05 -11.33
C ALA A 133 14.30 -3.35 -12.12
N LEU A 134 15.13 -3.44 -13.17
CA LEU A 134 15.26 -4.66 -13.97
C LEU A 134 15.70 -5.86 -13.13
N LYS A 135 16.67 -5.67 -12.24
CA LYS A 135 17.15 -6.73 -11.35
C LYS A 135 16.13 -7.13 -10.31
N PHE A 136 15.37 -6.16 -9.81
CA PHE A 136 14.41 -6.39 -8.73
C PHE A 136 13.07 -6.95 -9.22
N TYR A 137 12.70 -6.70 -10.46
CA TYR A 137 11.38 -7.04 -10.99
C TYR A 137 11.02 -8.54 -10.84
N PRO A 138 11.92 -9.50 -11.14
CA PRO A 138 11.59 -10.91 -10.89
C PRO A 138 11.34 -11.21 -9.41
N ARG A 139 12.08 -10.56 -8.51
CA ARG A 139 11.88 -10.68 -7.07
C ARG A 139 10.50 -10.16 -6.67
N LEU A 140 10.10 -9.01 -7.23
CA LEU A 140 8.77 -8.43 -6.98
C LEU A 140 7.66 -9.38 -7.43
N LEU A 141 7.79 -9.97 -8.61
CA LEU A 141 6.81 -10.95 -9.10
C LEU A 141 6.73 -12.18 -8.19
N SER A 142 7.88 -12.65 -7.68
CA SER A 142 7.91 -13.74 -6.71
C SER A 142 7.20 -13.38 -5.41
N ILE A 143 7.36 -12.16 -4.93
CA ILE A 143 6.69 -11.66 -3.73
C ILE A 143 5.17 -11.61 -3.95
N ILE A 144 4.74 -11.11 -5.09
CA ILE A 144 3.31 -11.08 -5.45
C ILE A 144 2.75 -12.50 -5.47
N ASP A 145 3.45 -13.43 -6.12
CA ASP A 145 3.03 -14.83 -6.18
C ASP A 145 2.93 -15.46 -4.79
N PHE A 146 3.86 -15.15 -3.92
CA PHE A 146 3.87 -15.68 -2.55
C PHE A 146 2.64 -15.25 -1.76
N TYR A 147 2.29 -13.97 -1.84
CA TYR A 147 1.20 -13.40 -1.04
C TYR A 147 -0.18 -13.59 -1.68
N LEU A 148 -0.28 -13.53 -3.00
CA LEU A 148 -1.56 -13.50 -3.72
C LEU A 148 -1.82 -14.73 -4.60
N GLY A 149 -0.86 -15.65 -4.67
CA GLY A 149 -0.93 -16.82 -5.54
C GLY A 149 -0.22 -16.61 -6.86
N ALA A 150 0.24 -17.72 -7.45
CA ALA A 150 1.00 -17.72 -8.69
C ALA A 150 0.19 -17.13 -9.84
N GLY A 151 0.86 -16.36 -10.68
CA GLY A 151 0.29 -15.77 -11.87
C GLY A 151 1.27 -15.82 -13.04
N GLU A 152 0.86 -15.23 -14.15
CA GLU A 152 1.71 -15.18 -15.32
C GLU A 152 2.81 -14.12 -15.17
N TRP A 153 3.96 -14.43 -15.74
CA TRP A 153 5.11 -13.55 -15.82
C TRP A 153 5.37 -13.18 -17.27
N PRO A 154 5.88 -11.97 -17.54
CA PRO A 154 6.29 -11.62 -18.89
C PRO A 154 7.36 -12.56 -19.44
N ASP A 155 7.28 -12.89 -20.73
CA ASP A 155 8.23 -13.82 -21.37
C ASP A 155 9.68 -13.36 -21.26
N TRP A 156 9.93 -12.05 -21.32
CA TRP A 156 11.30 -11.52 -21.24
C TRP A 156 11.94 -11.82 -19.86
N VAL A 157 11.13 -11.90 -18.80
CA VAL A 157 11.63 -12.26 -17.46
C VAL A 157 11.98 -13.74 -17.40
N LYS A 158 11.15 -14.60 -18.00
CA LYS A 158 11.37 -16.04 -18.03
C LYS A 158 12.66 -16.39 -18.81
N ASN A 159 12.93 -15.65 -19.88
CA ASN A 159 14.06 -15.92 -20.77
C ASN A 159 15.39 -15.39 -20.22
N ASP A 160 15.39 -14.27 -19.48
CA ASP A 160 16.60 -13.69 -18.89
C ASP A 160 17.21 -14.59 -17.78
N GLY A 161 16.48 -15.58 -17.29
CA GLY A 161 16.97 -16.55 -16.30
C GLY A 161 17.76 -17.73 -16.90
N GLU A 162 17.89 -17.81 -18.22
CA GLU A 162 18.57 -18.90 -18.92
C GLU A 162 19.98 -18.54 -19.41
N GLU A 163 20.47 -17.32 -19.17
CA GLU A 163 21.81 -16.88 -19.54
C GLU A 163 22.83 -17.06 -18.42
#